data_bdc14b1c297ec3022f0b55355f0b1486
#
_entry.id   bdc14b1c297ec3022f0b55355f0b1486
#
_cell.length_a   1.000
_cell.length_b   1.000
_cell.length_c   1.000
_cell.angle_alpha   90.00
_cell.angle_beta   90.00
_cell.angle_gamma   90.00
#
_symmetry.space_group_name_H-M   'P 1'
#
loop_
_entity.id
_entity.type
_entity.pdbx_description
1 polymer ?
#
loop_
_entity_poly.entity_id
_entity_poly.type
_entity_poly.pdbx_seq_one_letter_code
_entity_poly.pdbx_strand_id
1 'polypeptide(L)'
;MEIQSIGPNEFLSIDGPASIRIIDGKLYVLGAEYGPGSSFTVMRGRRIIVKSLGESKIDAVLGPEGKIEKINGTNEVIDAWDSELSKIQLRNSVIVVLGAMDVGKTTVTTILVNKGVKEGLRVGVIDGDPGQNDIGPPTTISASVATGFITHLTQLRNLRSIFVKTTSIEYVWDYVLGSILKLVNELRHNYNADTVVINTDGWVSESTAVKFKLEMIRRVGASHVIVIKRGDEVNDLLKELTSVVKNIIVLPSPPNARVRDRDDRKIRREMGYSKYLMPSRELSINLREKFIVNLPLFNGLRYDNYIIRLIRKSLNVSIHYIEQWGNVAVAIGNVKEFQIKSLGDVNIVILPINWERGLLVALEDRDNYLLTLGVLRKIYYNTGKAVISIPKSFNNEDLIDHIRLGMIRVNDNYEEIEKTLYIGRIESLLSSQNILRKL
;
A
#
# COMPACT_ATOMS: atom_id res chain seq x y z
N MET A 1 -25.24 21.57 -14.53
CA MET A 1 -24.91 21.10 -15.86
C MET A 1 -24.34 22.28 -16.63
N GLU A 2 -23.14 22.16 -17.09
CA GLU A 2 -22.47 23.22 -17.84
C GLU A 2 -21.92 22.62 -19.13
N ILE A 3 -22.45 23.08 -20.28
CA ILE A 3 -21.99 22.65 -21.59
C ILE A 3 -20.81 23.53 -21.98
N GLN A 4 -19.67 22.91 -22.22
CA GLN A 4 -18.45 23.59 -22.65
C GLN A 4 -18.00 23.10 -24.02
N SER A 5 -17.61 24.04 -24.88
CA SER A 5 -16.96 23.76 -26.15
C SER A 5 -15.46 23.89 -26.02
N ILE A 6 -14.73 22.92 -26.61
CA ILE A 6 -13.29 22.79 -26.51
C ILE A 6 -12.74 22.73 -27.94
N GLY A 7 -11.81 23.61 -28.25
CA GLY A 7 -11.17 23.66 -29.56
C GLY A 7 -10.18 22.50 -29.77
N PRO A 8 -9.74 22.29 -31.02
CA PRO A 8 -8.76 21.24 -31.36
C PRO A 8 -7.43 21.47 -30.60
N ASN A 9 -6.88 20.38 -30.04
CA ASN A 9 -5.61 20.38 -29.29
C ASN A 9 -5.61 21.28 -28.02
N GLU A 10 -6.77 21.75 -27.55
CA GLU A 10 -6.87 22.44 -26.27
C GLU A 10 -6.76 21.43 -25.12
N PHE A 11 -6.13 21.89 -24.04
CA PHE A 11 -6.01 21.14 -22.81
C PHE A 11 -6.93 21.69 -21.73
N LEU A 12 -7.57 20.79 -20.96
CA LEU A 12 -8.32 21.13 -19.78
C LEU A 12 -7.70 20.49 -18.56
N SER A 13 -7.56 21.26 -17.50
CA SER A 13 -7.33 20.79 -16.13
C SER A 13 -8.67 20.58 -15.47
N ILE A 14 -8.93 19.37 -14.98
CA ILE A 14 -10.17 19.02 -14.30
C ILE A 14 -9.84 18.61 -12.88
N ASP A 15 -10.25 19.42 -11.91
CA ASP A 15 -10.21 19.09 -10.48
C ASP A 15 -11.51 18.43 -10.06
N GLY A 16 -11.40 17.33 -9.35
CA GLY A 16 -12.56 16.59 -8.82
C GLY A 16 -13.07 17.15 -7.47
N PRO A 17 -14.32 16.83 -7.12
CA PRO A 17 -15.16 15.84 -7.77
C PRO A 17 -15.85 16.40 -9.02
N ALA A 18 -15.74 15.67 -10.13
CA ALA A 18 -16.36 16.05 -11.39
C ALA A 18 -16.82 14.80 -12.15
N SER A 19 -17.92 14.92 -12.88
CA SER A 19 -18.41 13.94 -13.85
C SER A 19 -18.49 14.59 -15.20
N ILE A 20 -17.82 14.03 -16.19
CA ILE A 20 -17.72 14.57 -17.55
C ILE A 20 -18.36 13.58 -18.50
N ARG A 21 -19.28 14.05 -19.33
CA ARG A 21 -19.89 13.31 -20.43
C ARG A 21 -19.51 13.99 -21.75
N ILE A 22 -19.04 13.20 -22.71
CA ILE A 22 -18.73 13.71 -24.04
C ILE A 22 -20.04 13.75 -24.87
N ILE A 23 -20.42 14.94 -25.33
CA ILE A 23 -21.59 15.14 -26.19
C ILE A 23 -21.19 14.95 -27.64
N ASP A 24 -20.09 15.57 -28.04
CA ASP A 24 -19.58 15.54 -29.41
C ASP A 24 -18.05 15.62 -29.41
N GLY A 25 -17.40 15.14 -30.49
CA GLY A 25 -15.94 15.11 -30.62
C GLY A 25 -15.28 13.99 -29.84
N LYS A 26 -13.98 14.14 -29.56
CA LYS A 26 -13.17 13.14 -28.84
C LYS A 26 -12.20 13.80 -27.88
N LEU A 27 -12.06 13.25 -26.68
CA LEU A 27 -11.06 13.62 -25.70
C LEU A 27 -10.05 12.49 -25.48
N TYR A 28 -8.78 12.85 -25.40
CA TYR A 28 -7.72 12.00 -24.89
C TYR A 28 -7.63 12.18 -23.37
N VAL A 29 -7.78 11.08 -22.65
CA VAL A 29 -7.80 11.05 -21.18
C VAL A 29 -6.88 9.93 -20.72
N LEU A 30 -5.68 10.29 -20.23
CA LEU A 30 -4.75 9.34 -19.60
C LEU A 30 -4.56 8.02 -20.40
N GLY A 31 -4.20 8.10 -21.69
CA GLY A 31 -3.94 6.93 -22.53
C GLY A 31 -5.17 6.35 -23.25
N ALA A 32 -6.37 6.84 -22.94
CA ALA A 32 -7.61 6.40 -23.57
C ALA A 32 -8.29 7.52 -24.37
N GLU A 33 -9.02 7.15 -25.42
CA GLU A 33 -9.87 8.06 -26.18
C GLU A 33 -11.33 7.88 -25.77
N TYR A 34 -11.98 8.97 -25.38
CA TYR A 34 -13.39 9.03 -25.04
C TYR A 34 -14.15 9.77 -26.14
N GLY A 35 -15.12 9.10 -26.75
CA GLY A 35 -15.98 9.66 -27.81
C GLY A 35 -17.39 9.99 -27.33
N PRO A 36 -18.29 10.42 -28.24
CA PRO A 36 -19.64 10.80 -27.92
C PRO A 36 -20.40 9.70 -27.17
N GLY A 37 -21.15 10.10 -26.12
CA GLY A 37 -21.90 9.19 -25.24
C GLY A 37 -21.10 8.56 -24.13
N SER A 38 -19.75 8.57 -24.18
CA SER A 38 -18.91 8.08 -23.09
C SER A 38 -18.83 9.12 -21.95
N SER A 39 -18.47 8.64 -20.76
CA SER A 39 -18.30 9.49 -19.57
C SER A 39 -17.15 8.99 -18.71
N PHE A 40 -16.57 9.89 -17.94
CA PHE A 40 -15.60 9.58 -16.89
C PHE A 40 -15.78 10.47 -15.68
N THR A 41 -15.21 10.04 -14.55
CA THR A 41 -15.26 10.80 -13.29
C THR A 41 -13.86 11.16 -12.82
N VAL A 42 -13.73 12.32 -12.20
CA VAL A 42 -12.55 12.75 -11.47
C VAL A 42 -12.90 12.81 -9.99
N MET A 43 -12.19 12.05 -9.18
CA MET A 43 -12.50 11.93 -7.75
C MET A 43 -12.06 13.18 -6.97
N ARG A 44 -12.69 13.42 -5.83
CA ARG A 44 -12.35 14.55 -4.92
C ARG A 44 -10.85 14.52 -4.56
N GLY A 45 -10.22 15.70 -4.60
CA GLY A 45 -8.80 15.87 -4.33
C GLY A 45 -7.86 15.29 -5.41
N ARG A 46 -8.40 14.96 -6.59
CA ARG A 46 -7.64 14.54 -7.77
C ARG A 46 -7.77 15.58 -8.87
N ARG A 47 -6.68 15.68 -9.64
CA ARG A 47 -6.60 16.48 -10.87
C ARG A 47 -6.20 15.58 -12.01
N ILE A 48 -6.88 15.72 -13.14
CA ILE A 48 -6.46 15.13 -14.40
C ILE A 48 -6.37 16.20 -15.47
N ILE A 49 -5.48 15.97 -16.44
CA ILE A 49 -5.39 16.79 -17.63
C ILE A 49 -5.97 15.97 -18.80
N VAL A 50 -6.82 16.59 -19.57
CA VAL A 50 -7.40 16.00 -20.77
C VAL A 50 -7.08 16.87 -21.98
N LYS A 51 -6.93 16.24 -23.15
CA LYS A 51 -6.66 16.93 -24.42
C LYS A 51 -7.80 16.68 -25.40
N SER A 52 -8.27 17.72 -26.05
CA SER A 52 -9.22 17.58 -27.16
C SER A 52 -8.50 17.14 -28.44
N LEU A 53 -9.01 16.08 -29.09
CA LEU A 53 -8.45 15.57 -30.35
C LEU A 53 -9.06 16.26 -31.59
N GLY A 54 -10.04 17.12 -31.41
CA GLY A 54 -10.75 17.88 -32.42
C GLY A 54 -11.68 18.86 -31.75
N GLU A 55 -12.60 19.49 -32.50
CA GLU A 55 -13.67 20.22 -31.84
C GLU A 55 -14.50 19.25 -31.00
N SER A 56 -14.73 19.60 -29.74
CA SER A 56 -15.42 18.72 -28.80
C SER A 56 -16.41 19.52 -27.93
N LYS A 57 -17.49 18.85 -27.51
CA LYS A 57 -18.46 19.37 -26.54
C LYS A 57 -18.61 18.41 -25.39
N ILE A 58 -18.55 18.94 -24.18
CA ILE A 58 -18.73 18.18 -22.96
C ILE A 58 -19.89 18.73 -22.15
N ASP A 59 -20.56 17.85 -21.40
CA ASP A 59 -21.47 18.20 -20.31
C ASP A 59 -20.77 17.85 -19.00
N ALA A 60 -20.60 18.85 -18.13
CA ALA A 60 -19.89 18.71 -16.89
C ALA A 60 -20.80 18.92 -15.68
N VAL A 61 -20.71 18.00 -14.73
CA VAL A 61 -21.32 18.15 -13.40
C VAL A 61 -20.18 18.24 -12.39
N LEU A 62 -20.06 19.39 -11.75
CA LEU A 62 -19.05 19.67 -10.75
C LEU A 62 -19.64 19.54 -9.35
N GLY A 63 -18.96 18.84 -8.46
CA GLY A 63 -19.27 18.84 -7.05
C GLY A 63 -18.57 19.99 -6.30
N PRO A 64 -18.72 20.08 -4.97
CA PRO A 64 -18.02 21.07 -4.17
C PRO A 64 -16.50 20.99 -4.41
N GLU A 65 -15.85 22.13 -4.65
CA GLU A 65 -14.41 22.26 -5.00
C GLU A 65 -14.04 21.74 -6.40
N GLY A 66 -14.97 21.14 -7.16
CA GLY A 66 -14.74 20.74 -8.54
C GLY A 66 -14.52 21.94 -9.45
N LYS A 67 -13.55 21.87 -10.36
CA LYS A 67 -13.20 22.97 -11.25
C LYS A 67 -12.73 22.45 -12.61
N ILE A 68 -13.05 23.20 -13.67
CA ILE A 68 -12.51 22.96 -15.02
C ILE A 68 -11.88 24.27 -15.50
N GLU A 69 -10.65 24.16 -15.96
CA GLU A 69 -9.88 25.30 -16.47
C GLU A 69 -9.22 24.93 -17.79
N LYS A 70 -9.27 25.83 -18.78
CA LYS A 70 -8.40 25.76 -19.95
C LYS A 70 -6.97 26.09 -19.52
N ILE A 71 -6.02 25.29 -19.94
CA ILE A 71 -4.61 25.46 -19.61
C ILE A 71 -3.77 25.60 -20.87
N ASN A 72 -2.62 26.26 -20.73
CA ASN A 72 -1.66 26.36 -21.82
C ASN A 72 -0.93 25.04 -22.00
N GLY A 73 -1.11 24.38 -23.14
CA GLY A 73 -0.51 23.10 -23.47
C GLY A 73 1.03 23.07 -23.48
N THR A 74 1.69 24.24 -23.53
CA THR A 74 3.17 24.32 -23.52
C THR A 74 3.78 23.86 -22.20
N ASN A 75 3.01 23.86 -21.11
CA ASN A 75 3.44 23.42 -19.80
C ASN A 75 3.06 21.95 -19.47
N GLU A 76 2.39 21.27 -20.42
CA GLU A 76 1.94 19.91 -20.18
C GLU A 76 2.91 18.87 -20.75
N VAL A 77 3.13 17.83 -19.96
CA VAL A 77 4.04 16.74 -20.31
C VAL A 77 3.33 15.55 -20.96
N ILE A 78 1.99 15.61 -21.12
CA ILE A 78 1.17 14.47 -21.57
C ILE A 78 1.57 13.98 -22.95
N ASP A 79 1.78 14.91 -23.89
CA ASP A 79 2.18 14.53 -25.26
C ASP A 79 3.56 13.88 -25.28
N ALA A 80 4.51 14.39 -24.47
CA ALA A 80 5.84 13.81 -24.34
C ALA A 80 5.75 12.40 -23.70
N TRP A 81 4.94 12.25 -22.62
CA TRP A 81 4.71 10.97 -21.99
C TRP A 81 4.06 9.97 -22.95
N ASP A 82 3.03 10.40 -23.68
CA ASP A 82 2.33 9.53 -24.62
C ASP A 82 3.24 9.04 -25.74
N SER A 83 4.07 9.94 -26.29
CA SER A 83 5.07 9.60 -27.30
C SER A 83 6.08 8.57 -26.81
N GLU A 84 6.64 8.75 -25.62
CA GLU A 84 7.62 7.80 -25.06
C GLU A 84 6.97 6.47 -24.67
N LEU A 85 5.80 6.51 -24.02
CA LEU A 85 5.08 5.31 -23.57
C LEU A 85 4.48 4.51 -24.74
N SER A 86 4.29 5.12 -25.92
CA SER A 86 3.83 4.39 -27.12
C SER A 86 4.90 3.47 -27.73
N LYS A 87 6.17 3.66 -27.34
CA LYS A 87 7.28 2.80 -27.79
C LYS A 87 7.38 1.49 -27.02
N ILE A 88 6.62 1.33 -25.93
CA ILE A 88 6.68 0.17 -25.05
C ILE A 88 5.84 -0.96 -25.65
N GLN A 89 6.45 -2.12 -25.80
CA GLN A 89 5.71 -3.35 -26.07
C GLN A 89 5.08 -3.83 -24.76
N LEU A 90 3.76 -3.73 -24.65
CA LEU A 90 3.06 -4.06 -23.39
C LEU A 90 2.91 -5.57 -23.18
N ARG A 91 2.59 -6.33 -24.24
CA ARG A 91 2.34 -7.79 -24.12
C ARG A 91 3.56 -8.53 -23.56
N ASN A 92 3.33 -9.43 -22.60
CA ASN A 92 4.32 -10.22 -21.89
C ASN A 92 5.37 -9.40 -21.09
N SER A 93 5.00 -8.17 -20.72
CA SER A 93 5.89 -7.26 -20.00
C SER A 93 5.62 -7.21 -18.49
N VAL A 94 6.67 -6.92 -17.71
CA VAL A 94 6.58 -6.34 -16.38
C VAL A 94 7.19 -4.96 -16.43
N ILE A 95 6.41 -3.96 -16.09
CA ILE A 95 6.79 -2.56 -16.18
C ILE A 95 6.81 -1.98 -14.77
N VAL A 96 7.93 -1.38 -14.37
CA VAL A 96 8.09 -0.76 -13.06
C VAL A 96 8.13 0.76 -13.22
N VAL A 97 7.26 1.47 -12.50
CA VAL A 97 7.19 2.94 -12.51
C VAL A 97 7.84 3.48 -11.24
N LEU A 98 8.93 4.23 -11.38
CA LEU A 98 9.75 4.79 -10.33
C LEU A 98 9.73 6.33 -10.35
N GLY A 99 10.11 6.92 -9.23
CA GLY A 99 10.27 8.36 -9.06
C GLY A 99 9.96 8.79 -7.63
N ALA A 100 10.35 10.00 -7.27
CA ALA A 100 10.09 10.58 -5.96
C ALA A 100 8.56 10.74 -5.68
N MET A 101 8.23 11.24 -4.52
CA MET A 101 6.83 11.50 -4.16
C MET A 101 6.24 12.61 -5.06
N ASP A 102 4.96 12.45 -5.43
CA ASP A 102 4.15 13.43 -6.17
C ASP A 102 4.73 13.86 -7.54
N VAL A 103 5.53 13.00 -8.20
CA VAL A 103 6.07 13.27 -9.55
C VAL A 103 5.16 12.79 -10.69
N GLY A 104 4.07 12.05 -10.40
CA GLY A 104 3.11 11.58 -11.40
C GLY A 104 3.12 10.06 -11.67
N LYS A 105 3.76 9.24 -10.82
CA LYS A 105 3.81 7.77 -10.97
C LYS A 105 2.44 7.13 -11.22
N THR A 106 1.47 7.42 -10.36
CA THR A 106 0.10 6.89 -10.50
C THR A 106 -0.55 7.31 -11.82
N THR A 107 -0.26 8.50 -12.31
CA THR A 107 -0.77 8.99 -13.60
C THR A 107 -0.16 8.20 -14.76
N VAL A 108 1.16 8.01 -14.77
CA VAL A 108 1.87 7.20 -15.77
C VAL A 108 1.39 5.74 -15.71
N THR A 109 1.22 5.19 -14.53
CA THR A 109 0.63 3.84 -14.35
C THR A 109 -0.77 3.77 -14.96
N THR A 110 -1.62 4.77 -14.75
CA THR A 110 -2.97 4.83 -15.34
C THR A 110 -2.92 4.89 -16.88
N ILE A 111 -1.99 5.67 -17.44
CA ILE A 111 -1.79 5.73 -18.91
C ILE A 111 -1.40 4.35 -19.46
N LEU A 112 -0.46 3.65 -18.83
CA LEU A 112 -0.04 2.32 -19.26
C LEU A 112 -1.17 1.30 -19.17
N VAL A 113 -1.96 1.36 -18.10
CA VAL A 113 -3.15 0.51 -17.92
C VAL A 113 -4.13 0.73 -19.08
N ASN A 114 -4.47 1.99 -19.35
CA ASN A 114 -5.42 2.32 -20.41
C ASN A 114 -4.90 1.95 -21.80
N LYS A 115 -3.61 2.15 -22.08
CA LYS A 115 -2.98 1.69 -23.33
C LYS A 115 -3.08 0.16 -23.49
N GLY A 116 -2.78 -0.60 -22.43
CA GLY A 116 -2.92 -2.05 -22.48
C GLY A 116 -4.38 -2.50 -22.69
N VAL A 117 -5.33 -1.88 -22.01
CA VAL A 117 -6.76 -2.15 -22.20
C VAL A 117 -7.19 -1.80 -23.65
N LYS A 118 -6.70 -0.70 -24.24
CA LYS A 118 -6.94 -0.33 -25.64
C LYS A 118 -6.42 -1.38 -26.62
N GLU A 119 -5.31 -2.05 -26.29
CA GLU A 119 -4.74 -3.17 -27.07
C GLU A 119 -5.44 -4.52 -26.80
N GLY A 120 -6.49 -4.54 -26.00
CA GLY A 120 -7.22 -5.77 -25.62
C GLY A 120 -6.46 -6.67 -24.63
N LEU A 121 -5.46 -6.15 -23.91
CA LEU A 121 -4.68 -6.90 -22.94
C LEU A 121 -5.35 -6.94 -21.58
N ARG A 122 -5.15 -8.05 -20.85
CA ARG A 122 -5.45 -8.14 -19.43
C ARG A 122 -4.29 -7.50 -18.65
N VAL A 123 -4.49 -6.30 -18.15
CA VAL A 123 -3.45 -5.54 -17.47
C VAL A 123 -3.53 -5.78 -15.96
N GLY A 124 -2.57 -6.51 -15.42
CA GLY A 124 -2.34 -6.61 -13.99
C GLY A 124 -1.71 -5.34 -13.46
N VAL A 125 -2.19 -4.86 -12.32
CA VAL A 125 -1.70 -3.64 -11.67
C VAL A 125 -1.34 -3.96 -10.23
N ILE A 126 -0.14 -3.58 -9.81
CA ILE A 126 0.28 -3.66 -8.41
C ILE A 126 0.50 -2.24 -7.90
N ASP A 127 -0.19 -1.90 -6.82
CA ASP A 127 0.12 -0.70 -6.06
C ASP A 127 1.05 -1.06 -4.90
N GLY A 128 2.32 -0.70 -5.07
CA GLY A 128 3.45 -0.99 -4.19
C GLY A 128 3.74 0.11 -3.18
N ASP A 129 2.84 1.08 -2.97
CA ASP A 129 2.98 2.13 -1.97
C ASP A 129 2.05 1.88 -0.76
N PRO A 130 2.55 1.28 0.35
CA PRO A 130 1.71 1.01 1.51
C PRO A 130 1.27 2.29 2.25
N GLY A 131 1.95 3.40 1.99
CA GLY A 131 1.62 4.70 2.59
C GLY A 131 0.49 5.44 1.88
N GLN A 132 0.30 5.16 0.58
CA GLN A 132 -0.69 5.83 -0.26
C GLN A 132 -1.37 4.86 -1.23
N ASN A 133 -1.68 3.65 -0.77
CA ASN A 133 -2.29 2.60 -1.58
C ASN A 133 -3.66 3.07 -2.11
N ASP A 134 -3.80 3.06 -3.43
CA ASP A 134 -5.03 3.48 -4.11
C ASP A 134 -5.94 2.28 -4.48
N ILE A 135 -5.42 1.04 -4.50
CA ILE A 135 -6.18 -0.19 -4.83
C ILE A 135 -6.73 -0.84 -3.56
N GLY A 136 -5.93 -0.92 -2.50
CA GLY A 136 -6.28 -1.55 -1.23
C GLY A 136 -6.18 -0.61 -0.03
N PRO A 137 -6.30 -1.14 1.19
CA PRO A 137 -6.15 -0.33 2.39
C PRO A 137 -4.71 0.15 2.60
N PRO A 138 -4.50 1.25 3.33
CA PRO A 138 -3.15 1.61 3.78
C PRO A 138 -2.50 0.45 4.54
N THR A 139 -1.16 0.43 4.60
CA THR A 139 -0.36 -0.66 5.18
C THR A 139 -0.36 -1.97 4.38
N THR A 140 -0.82 -1.93 3.12
CA THR A 140 -0.80 -3.10 2.24
C THR A 140 -0.11 -2.82 0.91
N ILE A 141 0.31 -3.89 0.25
CA ILE A 141 0.62 -3.92 -1.18
C ILE A 141 -0.56 -4.64 -1.84
N SER A 142 -1.13 -4.05 -2.88
CA SER A 142 -2.38 -4.53 -3.45
C SER A 142 -2.30 -4.76 -4.95
N ALA A 143 -3.06 -5.73 -5.44
CA ALA A 143 -3.10 -6.11 -6.83
C ALA A 143 -4.52 -6.11 -7.39
N SER A 144 -4.61 -5.77 -8.67
CA SER A 144 -5.84 -5.77 -9.45
C SER A 144 -5.59 -6.17 -10.90
N VAL A 145 -6.68 -6.40 -11.65
CA VAL A 145 -6.68 -6.53 -13.11
C VAL A 145 -7.66 -5.50 -13.66
N ALA A 146 -7.20 -4.69 -14.59
CA ALA A 146 -8.06 -3.73 -15.27
C ALA A 146 -8.97 -4.44 -16.28
N THR A 147 -10.27 -4.14 -16.22
CA THR A 147 -11.30 -4.67 -17.12
C THR A 147 -11.87 -3.61 -18.06
N GLY A 148 -11.41 -2.37 -17.94
CA GLY A 148 -11.84 -1.21 -18.74
C GLY A 148 -10.95 0.00 -18.49
N PHE A 149 -11.21 1.09 -19.18
CA PHE A 149 -10.50 2.34 -18.98
C PHE A 149 -10.77 2.92 -17.58
N ILE A 150 -9.72 3.49 -17.01
CA ILE A 150 -9.77 4.14 -15.69
C ILE A 150 -9.19 5.55 -15.76
N THR A 151 -9.63 6.42 -14.87
CA THR A 151 -9.01 7.73 -14.65
C THR A 151 -8.12 7.76 -13.41
N HIS A 152 -8.22 6.71 -12.58
CA HIS A 152 -7.40 6.56 -11.39
C HIS A 152 -7.40 5.12 -10.87
N LEU A 153 -6.31 4.69 -10.20
CA LEU A 153 -6.18 3.32 -9.65
C LEU A 153 -7.25 2.96 -8.61
N THR A 154 -7.85 3.94 -7.93
CA THR A 154 -8.96 3.71 -6.96
C THR A 154 -10.23 3.16 -7.60
N GLN A 155 -10.35 3.18 -8.93
CA GLN A 155 -11.46 2.57 -9.67
C GLN A 155 -11.24 1.06 -9.92
N LEU A 156 -10.04 0.59 -9.67
CA LEU A 156 -9.71 -0.84 -9.78
C LEU A 156 -10.28 -1.60 -8.58
N ARG A 157 -10.83 -2.78 -8.84
CA ARG A 157 -11.27 -3.68 -7.79
C ARG A 157 -10.06 -4.34 -7.14
N ASN A 158 -9.92 -4.23 -5.82
CA ASN A 158 -8.91 -4.98 -5.08
C ASN A 158 -9.17 -6.49 -5.20
N LEU A 159 -8.25 -7.22 -5.79
CA LEU A 159 -8.34 -8.68 -5.94
C LEU A 159 -7.52 -9.41 -4.88
N ARG A 160 -6.33 -8.90 -4.57
CA ARG A 160 -5.42 -9.45 -3.55
C ARG A 160 -4.67 -8.32 -2.88
N SER A 161 -4.51 -8.44 -1.57
CA SER A 161 -3.65 -7.56 -0.77
C SER A 161 -2.78 -8.38 0.17
N ILE A 162 -1.58 -7.88 0.44
CA ILE A 162 -0.67 -8.41 1.45
C ILE A 162 -0.40 -7.30 2.45
N PHE A 163 -0.62 -7.57 3.72
CA PHE A 163 -0.40 -6.61 4.80
C PHE A 163 1.09 -6.51 5.12
N VAL A 164 1.67 -5.33 4.94
CA VAL A 164 3.10 -5.08 5.17
C VAL A 164 3.40 -4.37 6.49
N LYS A 165 2.45 -4.36 7.41
CA LYS A 165 2.56 -3.95 8.80
C LYS A 165 2.70 -2.43 9.03
N THR A 166 3.22 -1.67 8.09
CA THR A 166 3.52 -0.24 8.23
C THR A 166 3.29 0.52 6.93
N THR A 167 3.25 1.83 7.02
CA THR A 167 3.18 2.75 5.89
C THR A 167 4.56 3.22 5.39
N SER A 168 5.66 2.77 6.04
CA SER A 168 7.04 3.15 5.73
C SER A 168 7.85 1.93 5.33
N ILE A 169 8.22 1.85 4.06
CA ILE A 169 8.91 0.69 3.46
C ILE A 169 10.29 0.48 4.07
N GLU A 170 10.98 1.51 4.47
CA GLU A 170 12.34 1.48 5.05
C GLU A 170 12.53 0.44 6.17
N TYR A 171 11.45 0.16 6.92
CA TYR A 171 11.48 -0.80 8.03
C TYR A 171 11.18 -2.25 7.61
N VAL A 172 10.65 -2.46 6.40
CA VAL A 172 10.09 -3.75 5.96
C VAL A 172 10.32 -4.03 4.47
N TRP A 173 11.34 -3.39 3.86
CA TRP A 173 11.55 -3.43 2.41
C TRP A 173 11.74 -4.84 1.85
N ASP A 174 12.36 -5.74 2.59
CA ASP A 174 12.54 -7.15 2.25
C ASP A 174 11.19 -7.89 2.18
N TYR A 175 10.32 -7.64 3.16
CA TYR A 175 8.96 -8.19 3.17
C TYR A 175 8.09 -7.61 2.05
N VAL A 176 8.21 -6.30 1.77
CA VAL A 176 7.55 -5.65 0.63
C VAL A 176 8.02 -6.25 -0.69
N LEU A 177 9.32 -6.49 -0.84
CA LEU A 177 9.87 -7.16 -2.02
C LEU A 177 9.25 -8.54 -2.24
N GLY A 178 9.21 -9.37 -1.19
CA GLY A 178 8.55 -10.68 -1.24
C GLY A 178 7.07 -10.59 -1.60
N SER A 179 6.38 -9.58 -1.06
CA SER A 179 4.96 -9.32 -1.34
C SER A 179 4.72 -8.95 -2.81
N ILE A 180 5.53 -8.07 -3.38
CA ILE A 180 5.45 -7.68 -4.80
C ILE A 180 5.68 -8.90 -5.70
N LEU A 181 6.72 -9.70 -5.41
CA LEU A 181 7.02 -10.92 -6.18
C LEU A 181 5.85 -11.91 -6.16
N LYS A 182 5.26 -12.12 -4.99
CA LYS A 182 4.10 -13.00 -4.84
C LYS A 182 2.91 -12.50 -5.66
N LEU A 183 2.62 -11.20 -5.63
CA LEU A 183 1.52 -10.60 -6.38
C LEU A 183 1.76 -10.60 -7.89
N VAL A 184 3.01 -10.43 -8.38
CA VAL A 184 3.35 -10.58 -9.80
C VAL A 184 3.03 -12.01 -10.27
N ASN A 185 3.45 -13.01 -9.49
CA ASN A 185 3.17 -14.42 -9.80
C ASN A 185 1.66 -14.70 -9.77
N GLU A 186 0.95 -14.20 -8.77
CA GLU A 186 -0.52 -14.33 -8.66
C GLU A 186 -1.24 -13.76 -9.88
N LEU A 187 -0.88 -12.53 -10.30
CA LEU A 187 -1.47 -11.88 -11.47
C LEU A 187 -1.21 -12.65 -12.76
N ARG A 188 -0.01 -13.18 -12.95
CA ARG A 188 0.36 -13.92 -14.16
C ARG A 188 -0.29 -15.29 -14.23
N HIS A 189 -0.23 -16.05 -13.14
CA HIS A 189 -0.65 -17.47 -13.17
C HIS A 189 -2.13 -17.66 -12.86
N ASN A 190 -2.68 -16.91 -11.90
CA ASN A 190 -4.07 -17.12 -11.46
C ASN A 190 -5.06 -16.16 -12.12
N TYR A 191 -4.58 -14.98 -12.54
CA TYR A 191 -5.43 -13.99 -13.21
C TYR A 191 -5.13 -13.83 -14.71
N ASN A 192 -4.16 -14.58 -15.25
CA ASN A 192 -3.77 -14.57 -16.67
C ASN A 192 -3.51 -13.14 -17.20
N ALA A 193 -2.78 -12.33 -16.42
CA ALA A 193 -2.40 -10.99 -16.85
C ALA A 193 -1.38 -11.06 -18.00
N ASP A 194 -1.70 -10.44 -19.14
CA ASP A 194 -0.81 -10.33 -20.29
C ASP A 194 0.39 -9.41 -20.03
N THR A 195 0.18 -8.42 -19.15
CA THR A 195 1.22 -7.47 -18.69
C THR A 195 0.97 -7.12 -17.24
N VAL A 196 2.03 -6.76 -16.51
CA VAL A 196 1.94 -6.29 -15.13
C VAL A 196 2.61 -4.93 -15.02
N VAL A 197 1.89 -3.94 -14.50
CA VAL A 197 2.39 -2.60 -14.21
C VAL A 197 2.49 -2.43 -12.69
N ILE A 198 3.68 -2.07 -12.21
CA ILE A 198 3.96 -1.87 -10.79
C ILE A 198 4.13 -0.38 -10.51
N ASN A 199 3.16 0.22 -9.82
CA ASN A 199 3.26 1.55 -9.23
C ASN A 199 4.05 1.45 -7.94
N THR A 200 5.14 2.22 -7.78
CA THR A 200 5.98 2.13 -6.58
C THR A 200 5.81 3.34 -5.66
N ASP A 201 6.27 3.18 -4.43
CA ASP A 201 6.42 4.28 -3.47
C ASP A 201 7.41 5.34 -3.93
N GLY A 202 7.53 6.42 -3.17
CA GLY A 202 8.42 7.55 -3.47
C GLY A 202 9.79 7.51 -2.80
N TRP A 203 10.18 6.41 -2.18
CA TRP A 203 11.48 6.26 -1.52
C TRP A 203 12.55 5.82 -2.53
N VAL A 204 13.38 6.76 -3.00
CA VAL A 204 14.30 6.59 -4.14
C VAL A 204 15.71 7.12 -3.93
N SER A 205 15.94 7.97 -2.92
CA SER A 205 17.19 8.75 -2.78
C SER A 205 18.22 8.13 -1.82
N GLU A 206 17.82 7.25 -0.92
CA GLU A 206 18.73 6.63 0.03
C GLU A 206 19.38 5.37 -0.56
N SER A 207 20.59 5.02 -0.15
CA SER A 207 21.31 3.84 -0.63
C SER A 207 20.51 2.53 -0.47
N THR A 208 19.81 2.40 0.66
CA THR A 208 18.92 1.25 0.90
C THR A 208 17.72 1.26 -0.04
N ALA A 209 17.16 2.44 -0.35
CA ALA A 209 16.09 2.58 -1.33
C ALA A 209 16.55 2.16 -2.72
N VAL A 210 17.71 2.63 -3.15
CA VAL A 210 18.32 2.24 -4.44
C VAL A 210 18.49 0.73 -4.50
N LYS A 211 19.12 0.13 -3.48
CA LYS A 211 19.28 -1.34 -3.38
C LYS A 211 17.97 -2.08 -3.48
N PHE A 212 16.94 -1.64 -2.75
CA PHE A 212 15.60 -2.24 -2.80
C PHE A 212 15.00 -2.18 -4.21
N LYS A 213 15.05 -1.00 -4.87
CA LYS A 213 14.48 -0.85 -6.22
C LYS A 213 15.21 -1.72 -7.25
N LEU A 214 16.54 -1.77 -7.20
CA LEU A 214 17.34 -2.61 -8.11
C LEU A 214 17.03 -4.10 -7.92
N GLU A 215 16.96 -4.54 -6.67
CA GLU A 215 16.63 -5.94 -6.35
C GLU A 215 15.20 -6.29 -6.77
N MET A 216 14.25 -5.40 -6.55
CA MET A 216 12.87 -5.56 -7.01
C MET A 216 12.80 -5.72 -8.54
N ILE A 217 13.43 -4.80 -9.30
CA ILE A 217 13.45 -4.82 -10.77
C ILE A 217 14.04 -6.12 -11.30
N ARG A 218 15.16 -6.55 -10.73
CA ARG A 218 15.82 -7.81 -11.10
C ARG A 218 14.92 -9.01 -10.85
N ARG A 219 14.35 -9.11 -9.65
CA ARG A 219 13.59 -10.30 -9.23
C ARG A 219 12.20 -10.39 -9.85
N VAL A 220 11.52 -9.29 -10.13
CA VAL A 220 10.26 -9.32 -10.88
C VAL A 220 10.46 -9.57 -12.37
N GLY A 221 11.72 -9.55 -12.85
CA GLY A 221 12.05 -9.68 -14.27
C GLY A 221 11.48 -8.52 -15.10
N ALA A 222 11.70 -7.28 -14.63
CA ALA A 222 11.17 -6.11 -15.32
C ALA A 222 11.74 -6.00 -16.74
N SER A 223 10.85 -5.91 -17.71
CA SER A 223 11.22 -5.67 -19.12
C SER A 223 11.48 -4.19 -19.41
N HIS A 224 10.76 -3.31 -18.70
CA HIS A 224 10.87 -1.87 -18.82
C HIS A 224 10.84 -1.22 -17.44
N VAL A 225 11.62 -0.16 -17.27
CA VAL A 225 11.59 0.71 -16.11
C VAL A 225 11.34 2.14 -16.57
N ILE A 226 10.32 2.76 -15.99
CA ILE A 226 9.98 4.16 -16.24
C ILE A 226 10.38 4.95 -15.01
N VAL A 227 11.22 5.96 -15.20
CA VAL A 227 11.68 6.84 -14.13
C VAL A 227 11.14 8.24 -14.38
N ILE A 228 10.33 8.74 -13.45
CA ILE A 228 9.84 10.12 -13.53
C ILE A 228 10.74 10.98 -12.69
N LYS A 229 11.36 11.98 -13.35
CA LYS A 229 12.40 12.84 -12.79
C LYS A 229 11.92 14.29 -12.68
N ARG A 230 12.09 14.91 -11.51
CA ARG A 230 11.85 16.35 -11.30
C ARG A 230 13.15 17.13 -11.20
N GLY A 231 14.12 16.62 -10.46
CA GLY A 231 15.44 17.19 -10.22
C GLY A 231 16.50 16.09 -10.21
N ASP A 232 17.36 16.09 -9.21
CA ASP A 232 18.48 15.15 -9.09
C ASP A 232 18.20 13.95 -8.17
N GLU A 233 16.98 13.86 -7.65
CA GLU A 233 16.55 12.90 -6.62
C GLU A 233 16.64 11.42 -7.03
N VAL A 234 16.70 11.15 -8.33
CA VAL A 234 16.80 9.79 -8.89
C VAL A 234 18.12 9.53 -9.64
N ASN A 235 19.10 10.46 -9.59
CA ASN A 235 20.32 10.32 -10.38
C ASN A 235 21.15 9.10 -9.98
N ASP A 236 21.29 8.81 -8.70
CA ASP A 236 22.03 7.63 -8.23
C ASP A 236 21.33 6.33 -8.60
N LEU A 237 20.01 6.30 -8.51
CA LEU A 237 19.21 5.18 -8.98
C LEU A 237 19.40 4.97 -10.51
N LEU A 238 19.35 6.03 -11.31
CA LEU A 238 19.51 5.96 -12.77
C LEU A 238 20.89 5.40 -13.17
N LYS A 239 21.96 5.77 -12.47
CA LYS A 239 23.32 5.24 -12.74
C LYS A 239 23.36 3.73 -12.59
N GLU A 240 22.73 3.21 -11.55
CA GLU A 240 22.74 1.77 -11.22
C GLU A 240 21.75 0.97 -12.09
N LEU A 241 20.64 1.56 -12.54
CA LEU A 241 19.60 0.90 -13.32
C LEU A 241 20.12 0.31 -14.63
N THR A 242 21.07 0.97 -15.29
CA THR A 242 21.66 0.53 -16.56
C THR A 242 22.33 -0.86 -16.47
N SER A 243 22.76 -1.26 -15.27
CA SER A 243 23.36 -2.57 -15.01
C SER A 243 22.32 -3.69 -14.83
N VAL A 244 21.04 -3.35 -14.63
CA VAL A 244 19.97 -4.28 -14.24
C VAL A 244 18.92 -4.48 -15.33
N VAL A 245 18.61 -3.43 -16.08
CA VAL A 245 17.55 -3.45 -17.10
C VAL A 245 18.00 -2.67 -18.35
N LYS A 246 17.62 -3.19 -19.55
CA LYS A 246 18.02 -2.56 -20.83
C LYS A 246 17.10 -1.40 -21.21
N ASN A 247 15.81 -1.52 -20.95
CA ASN A 247 14.82 -0.57 -21.41
C ASN A 247 14.46 0.39 -20.27
N ILE A 248 15.11 1.53 -20.24
CA ILE A 248 14.85 2.62 -19.29
C ILE A 248 14.27 3.80 -20.04
N ILE A 249 13.13 4.31 -19.58
CA ILE A 249 12.47 5.50 -20.11
C ILE A 249 12.47 6.54 -19.01
N VAL A 250 13.06 7.70 -19.26
CA VAL A 250 13.07 8.81 -18.33
C VAL A 250 12.05 9.85 -18.76
N LEU A 251 11.09 10.15 -17.91
CA LEU A 251 10.02 11.11 -18.16
C LEU A 251 10.17 12.33 -17.27
N PRO A 252 9.87 13.53 -17.74
CA PRO A 252 9.83 14.72 -16.91
C PRO A 252 8.63 14.69 -15.96
N SER A 253 8.77 15.17 -14.72
CA SER A 253 7.64 15.45 -13.84
C SER A 253 6.87 16.67 -14.33
N PRO A 254 5.53 16.71 -14.23
CA PRO A 254 4.77 17.92 -14.56
C PRO A 254 5.23 19.12 -13.72
N PRO A 255 5.42 20.31 -14.32
CA PRO A 255 5.92 21.48 -13.60
C PRO A 255 4.96 21.93 -12.48
N ASN A 256 3.67 21.72 -12.67
CA ASN A 256 2.60 22.09 -11.74
C ASN A 256 2.08 20.90 -10.92
N ALA A 257 2.89 19.83 -10.74
CA ALA A 257 2.51 18.72 -9.91
C ALA A 257 2.23 19.16 -8.48
N ARG A 258 1.03 18.84 -7.96
CA ARG A 258 0.67 19.15 -6.58
C ARG A 258 1.55 18.34 -5.62
N VAL A 259 2.36 19.03 -4.83
CA VAL A 259 3.13 18.42 -3.74
C VAL A 259 2.25 18.37 -2.49
N ARG A 260 2.08 17.18 -1.94
CA ARG A 260 1.35 16.97 -0.69
C ARG A 260 2.31 17.02 0.48
N ASP A 261 1.91 17.66 1.56
CA ASP A 261 2.66 17.64 2.80
C ASP A 261 2.45 16.31 3.58
N ARG A 262 3.04 16.23 4.76
CA ARG A 262 2.93 15.03 5.62
C ARG A 262 1.52 14.86 6.19
N ASP A 263 0.85 15.96 6.49
CA ASP A 263 -0.48 15.97 7.10
C ASP A 263 -1.55 15.57 6.07
N ASP A 264 -1.48 16.08 4.84
CA ASP A 264 -2.34 15.64 3.72
C ASP A 264 -2.25 14.12 3.52
N ARG A 265 -1.05 13.55 3.57
CA ARG A 265 -0.83 12.11 3.42
C ARG A 265 -1.36 11.32 4.61
N LYS A 266 -1.21 11.84 5.83
CA LYS A 266 -1.73 11.24 7.05
C LYS A 266 -3.26 11.21 7.00
N ILE A 267 -3.91 12.34 6.70
CA ILE A 267 -5.37 12.44 6.56
C ILE A 267 -5.90 11.42 5.53
N ARG A 268 -5.22 11.27 4.39
CA ARG A 268 -5.64 10.27 3.38
C ARG A 268 -5.57 8.84 3.90
N ARG A 269 -4.54 8.49 4.69
CA ARG A 269 -4.44 7.16 5.29
C ARG A 269 -5.55 6.93 6.31
N GLU A 270 -5.83 7.93 7.16
CA GLU A 270 -6.90 7.88 8.16
C GLU A 270 -8.29 7.72 7.51
N MET A 271 -8.54 8.44 6.42
CA MET A 271 -9.74 8.22 5.59
C MET A 271 -9.75 6.81 4.98
N GLY A 272 -8.59 6.28 4.59
CA GLY A 272 -8.41 4.92 4.12
C GLY A 272 -8.79 3.90 5.20
N TYR A 273 -8.25 4.01 6.40
CA TYR A 273 -8.62 3.13 7.52
C TYR A 273 -10.11 3.18 7.81
N SER A 274 -10.69 4.38 7.90
CA SER A 274 -12.13 4.55 8.11
C SER A 274 -12.97 3.87 7.02
N LYS A 275 -12.59 4.03 5.75
CA LYS A 275 -13.26 3.40 4.60
C LYS A 275 -13.30 1.88 4.71
N TYR A 276 -12.21 1.25 5.15
CA TYR A 276 -12.08 -0.21 5.21
C TYR A 276 -12.56 -0.82 6.53
N LEU A 277 -12.68 -0.04 7.61
CA LEU A 277 -13.02 -0.53 8.94
C LEU A 277 -14.43 -0.15 9.40
N MET A 278 -15.05 0.90 8.83
CA MET A 278 -16.38 1.35 9.26
C MET A 278 -17.50 0.88 8.32
N PRO A 279 -18.72 0.65 8.87
CA PRO A 279 -19.02 0.51 10.29
C PRO A 279 -18.40 -0.77 10.84
N SER A 280 -17.97 -0.75 12.10
CA SER A 280 -17.26 -1.86 12.72
C SER A 280 -18.10 -2.68 13.69
N ARG A 281 -17.65 -3.90 13.97
CA ARG A 281 -18.12 -4.78 15.05
C ARG A 281 -16.94 -5.46 15.73
N GLU A 282 -17.16 -6.01 16.91
CA GLU A 282 -16.15 -6.80 17.61
C GLU A 282 -16.21 -8.26 17.18
N LEU A 283 -15.03 -8.86 17.03
CA LEU A 283 -14.81 -10.28 16.81
C LEU A 283 -13.92 -10.80 17.93
N SER A 284 -14.36 -11.88 18.58
CA SER A 284 -13.56 -12.58 19.59
C SER A 284 -12.88 -13.79 18.97
N ILE A 285 -11.55 -13.85 19.03
CA ILE A 285 -10.74 -14.93 18.45
C ILE A 285 -9.97 -15.64 19.57
N ASN A 286 -9.90 -16.97 19.51
CA ASN A 286 -9.04 -17.78 20.37
C ASN A 286 -7.62 -17.82 19.78
N LEU A 287 -6.65 -17.20 20.41
CA LEU A 287 -5.24 -17.12 19.95
C LEU A 287 -4.47 -18.45 20.03
N ARG A 288 -5.06 -19.48 20.64
CA ARG A 288 -4.49 -20.84 20.63
C ARG A 288 -4.84 -21.60 19.34
N GLU A 289 -5.91 -21.20 18.67
CA GLU A 289 -6.39 -21.78 17.42
C GLU A 289 -5.99 -20.91 16.22
N LYS A 290 -6.09 -19.60 16.35
CA LYS A 290 -5.74 -18.59 15.34
C LYS A 290 -4.61 -17.72 15.89
N PHE A 291 -3.38 -18.17 15.71
CA PHE A 291 -2.21 -17.55 16.35
C PHE A 291 -1.81 -16.20 15.75
N ILE A 292 -1.02 -15.44 16.48
CA ILE A 292 -0.39 -14.21 15.99
C ILE A 292 0.96 -14.59 15.38
N VAL A 293 1.09 -14.50 14.05
CA VAL A 293 2.24 -15.03 13.31
C VAL A 293 3.57 -14.35 13.62
N ASN A 294 3.55 -13.05 13.95
CA ASN A 294 4.77 -12.30 14.28
C ASN A 294 4.97 -12.04 15.78
N LEU A 295 4.09 -12.56 16.61
CA LEU A 295 4.21 -12.62 18.07
C LEU A 295 3.35 -13.78 18.60
N PRO A 296 3.84 -15.03 18.58
CA PRO A 296 3.02 -16.22 18.76
C PRO A 296 2.61 -16.47 20.22
N LEU A 297 1.91 -15.52 20.83
CA LEU A 297 1.41 -15.62 22.20
C LEU A 297 0.55 -16.87 22.38
N PHE A 298 0.62 -17.46 23.58
CA PHE A 298 -0.06 -18.70 24.01
C PHE A 298 0.49 -20.00 23.41
N ASN A 299 1.60 -19.95 22.64
CA ASN A 299 2.26 -21.10 22.04
C ASN A 299 3.70 -21.32 22.58
N GLY A 300 4.13 -20.52 23.55
CA GLY A 300 5.45 -20.63 24.18
C GLY A 300 5.45 -21.44 25.47
N LEU A 301 6.65 -21.62 26.03
CA LEU A 301 6.84 -22.21 27.35
C LEU A 301 6.35 -21.22 28.43
N ARG A 302 5.42 -21.67 29.26
CA ARG A 302 4.95 -20.90 30.41
C ARG A 302 5.77 -21.25 31.65
N TYR A 303 6.07 -20.22 32.43
CA TYR A 303 6.71 -20.41 33.71
C TYR A 303 5.69 -20.65 34.82
N ASP A 304 6.07 -21.43 35.82
CA ASP A 304 5.31 -21.53 37.05
C ASP A 304 5.38 -20.24 37.89
N ASN A 305 4.53 -20.14 38.90
CA ASN A 305 4.44 -18.95 39.76
C ASN A 305 5.72 -18.69 40.57
N TYR A 306 6.52 -19.72 40.88
CA TYR A 306 7.76 -19.57 41.60
C TYR A 306 8.83 -18.88 40.72
N ILE A 307 9.03 -19.37 39.51
CA ILE A 307 9.94 -18.77 38.55
C ILE A 307 9.53 -17.35 38.20
N ILE A 308 8.23 -17.08 38.00
CA ILE A 308 7.73 -15.72 37.75
C ILE A 308 8.07 -14.78 38.90
N ARG A 309 7.99 -15.24 40.16
CA ARG A 309 8.40 -14.43 41.32
C ARG A 309 9.90 -14.10 41.31
N LEU A 310 10.75 -15.07 40.98
CA LEU A 310 12.20 -14.85 40.85
C LEU A 310 12.51 -13.82 39.73
N ILE A 311 11.89 -13.96 38.57
CA ILE A 311 12.05 -13.03 37.44
C ILE A 311 11.60 -11.61 37.84
N ARG A 312 10.44 -11.48 38.51
CA ARG A 312 9.95 -10.18 39.05
C ARG A 312 10.96 -9.53 39.95
N LYS A 313 11.54 -10.30 40.88
CA LYS A 313 12.55 -9.81 41.83
C LYS A 313 13.82 -9.38 41.12
N SER A 314 14.33 -10.19 40.20
CA SER A 314 15.58 -9.94 39.45
C SER A 314 15.46 -8.72 38.56
N LEU A 315 14.32 -8.54 37.89
CA LEU A 315 14.10 -7.43 36.97
C LEU A 315 13.55 -6.17 37.63
N ASN A 316 13.10 -6.26 38.87
CA ASN A 316 12.38 -5.21 39.60
C ASN A 316 11.16 -4.68 38.79
N VAL A 317 10.36 -5.58 38.22
CA VAL A 317 9.18 -5.27 37.42
C VAL A 317 8.03 -6.19 37.80
N SER A 318 6.83 -5.61 37.96
CA SER A 318 5.62 -6.41 38.16
C SER A 318 5.20 -7.00 36.81
N ILE A 319 5.31 -8.33 36.67
CA ILE A 319 4.96 -9.09 35.46
C ILE A 319 3.62 -9.78 35.68
N HIS A 320 2.69 -9.63 34.71
CA HIS A 320 1.36 -10.25 34.75
C HIS A 320 1.28 -11.51 33.90
N TYR A 321 2.09 -11.57 32.83
CA TYR A 321 2.14 -12.67 31.90
C TYR A 321 3.56 -12.80 31.36
N ILE A 322 4.04 -14.01 31.11
CA ILE A 322 5.32 -14.26 30.46
C ILE A 322 5.29 -15.63 29.76
N GLU A 323 5.83 -15.65 28.57
CA GLU A 323 6.11 -16.87 27.78
C GLU A 323 7.49 -16.78 27.17
N GLN A 324 8.11 -17.95 26.94
CA GLN A 324 9.46 -18.06 26.35
C GLN A 324 9.48 -18.95 25.12
N TRP A 325 10.25 -18.53 24.16
CA TRP A 325 10.64 -19.30 22.96
C TRP A 325 12.16 -19.24 22.83
N GLY A 326 12.84 -20.41 22.92
CA GLY A 326 14.31 -20.46 22.91
C GLY A 326 14.90 -19.51 23.95
N ASN A 327 15.74 -18.58 23.51
CA ASN A 327 16.35 -17.56 24.40
C ASN A 327 15.65 -16.21 24.35
N VAL A 328 14.42 -16.13 23.85
CA VAL A 328 13.57 -14.93 23.90
C VAL A 328 12.34 -15.21 24.73
N ALA A 329 12.06 -14.35 25.70
CA ALA A 329 10.81 -14.35 26.45
C ALA A 329 10.06 -13.03 26.20
N VAL A 330 8.74 -13.09 26.14
CA VAL A 330 7.87 -11.93 26.08
C VAL A 330 7.04 -11.87 27.34
N ALA A 331 7.15 -10.75 28.06
CA ALA A 331 6.45 -10.48 29.30
C ALA A 331 5.53 -9.27 29.14
N ILE A 332 4.38 -9.31 29.82
CA ILE A 332 3.48 -8.16 30.01
C ILE A 332 3.67 -7.69 31.43
N GLY A 333 4.08 -6.43 31.59
CA GLY A 333 4.44 -5.90 32.92
C GLY A 333 4.03 -4.45 33.12
N ASN A 334 4.16 -4.01 34.40
CA ASN A 334 3.92 -2.62 34.75
C ASN A 334 5.14 -1.78 34.40
N VAL A 335 5.30 -1.48 33.11
CA VAL A 335 6.31 -0.58 32.55
C VAL A 335 5.61 0.53 31.78
N LYS A 336 6.24 1.70 31.66
CA LYS A 336 5.68 2.83 30.91
C LYS A 336 5.82 2.63 29.39
N GLU A 337 6.92 2.01 28.98
CA GLU A 337 7.27 1.79 27.58
C GLU A 337 7.94 0.43 27.38
N PHE A 338 8.05 0.01 26.14
CA PHE A 338 8.76 -1.19 25.71
C PHE A 338 10.20 -1.23 26.25
N GLN A 339 10.60 -2.37 26.81
CA GLN A 339 11.93 -2.62 27.34
C GLN A 339 12.45 -3.99 26.90
N ILE A 340 13.77 -4.11 26.74
CA ILE A 340 14.45 -5.40 26.62
C ILE A 340 15.44 -5.50 27.78
N LYS A 341 15.37 -6.58 28.55
CA LYS A 341 16.29 -6.91 29.64
C LYS A 341 16.81 -8.33 29.44
N SER A 342 18.04 -8.60 29.86
CA SER A 342 18.62 -9.95 29.80
C SER A 342 18.66 -10.56 31.20
N LEU A 343 18.34 -11.84 31.27
CA LEU A 343 18.46 -12.65 32.47
C LEU A 343 19.18 -13.96 32.12
N GLY A 344 20.47 -14.04 32.41
CA GLY A 344 21.35 -15.07 31.82
C GLY A 344 21.36 -14.95 30.29
N ASP A 345 21.14 -16.06 29.59
CA ASP A 345 21.11 -16.13 28.13
C ASP A 345 19.74 -15.77 27.51
N VAL A 346 18.75 -15.44 28.37
CA VAL A 346 17.40 -15.12 27.90
C VAL A 346 17.19 -13.61 27.79
N ASN A 347 16.80 -13.17 26.61
CA ASN A 347 16.34 -11.81 26.33
C ASN A 347 14.85 -11.68 26.66
N ILE A 348 14.51 -10.90 27.66
CA ILE A 348 13.14 -10.68 28.11
C ILE A 348 12.64 -9.36 27.55
N VAL A 349 11.73 -9.45 26.60
CA VAL A 349 10.97 -8.34 26.05
C VAL A 349 9.82 -8.04 26.98
N ILE A 350 9.75 -6.82 27.54
CA ILE A 350 8.69 -6.41 28.44
C ILE A 350 7.81 -5.38 27.72
N LEU A 351 6.56 -5.75 27.53
CA LEU A 351 5.52 -4.90 26.95
C LEU A 351 4.68 -4.25 28.07
N PRO A 352 4.27 -2.98 27.89
CA PRO A 352 3.36 -2.33 28.82
C PRO A 352 2.00 -3.05 28.92
N ILE A 353 1.27 -2.84 30.00
CA ILE A 353 -0.13 -3.26 30.09
C ILE A 353 -0.94 -2.52 29.03
N ASN A 354 -1.84 -3.23 28.33
CA ASN A 354 -2.65 -2.74 27.21
C ASN A 354 -1.83 -2.29 25.98
N TRP A 355 -0.61 -2.81 25.81
CA TRP A 355 0.24 -2.55 24.62
C TRP A 355 -0.46 -2.84 23.30
N GLU A 356 -1.42 -3.75 23.32
CA GLU A 356 -2.16 -4.21 22.16
C GLU A 356 -3.25 -3.22 21.68
N ARG A 357 -3.73 -2.37 22.59
CA ARG A 357 -4.89 -1.51 22.32
C ARG A 357 -4.64 -0.52 21.19
N GLY A 358 -5.50 -0.56 20.18
CA GLY A 358 -5.46 0.33 19.02
C GLY A 358 -4.47 -0.10 17.93
N LEU A 359 -3.74 -1.24 18.08
CA LEU A 359 -2.89 -1.73 16.98
C LEU A 359 -3.71 -2.17 15.79
N LEU A 360 -3.33 -1.70 14.60
CA LEU A 360 -3.80 -2.28 13.35
C LEU A 360 -3.29 -3.71 13.24
N VAL A 361 -4.16 -4.60 12.81
CA VAL A 361 -3.86 -6.01 12.55
C VAL A 361 -4.45 -6.43 11.20
N ALA A 362 -3.85 -7.43 10.60
CA ALA A 362 -4.43 -8.17 9.48
C ALA A 362 -5.00 -9.50 9.98
N LEU A 363 -6.19 -9.83 9.52
CA LEU A 363 -6.71 -11.19 9.53
C LEU A 363 -6.41 -11.78 8.15
N GLU A 364 -5.61 -12.83 8.12
CA GLU A 364 -5.02 -13.40 6.90
C GLU A 364 -5.49 -14.83 6.68
N ASP A 365 -5.56 -15.24 5.41
CA ASP A 365 -5.76 -16.63 5.03
C ASP A 365 -4.45 -17.43 5.12
N ARG A 366 -4.54 -18.77 4.88
CA ARG A 366 -3.39 -19.69 4.91
C ARG A 366 -2.26 -19.30 3.95
N ASP A 367 -2.57 -18.54 2.92
CA ASP A 367 -1.61 -18.08 1.93
C ASP A 367 -1.05 -16.69 2.25
N ASN A 368 -1.31 -16.15 3.45
CA ASN A 368 -0.91 -14.80 3.89
C ASN A 368 -1.47 -13.68 2.98
N TYR A 369 -2.66 -13.86 2.42
CA TYR A 369 -3.40 -12.75 1.84
C TYR A 369 -4.31 -12.12 2.87
N LEU A 370 -4.44 -10.81 2.80
CA LEU A 370 -5.33 -10.05 3.66
C LEU A 370 -6.80 -10.40 3.35
N LEU A 371 -7.50 -10.92 4.33
CA LEU A 371 -8.96 -11.04 4.31
C LEU A 371 -9.63 -9.74 4.73
N THR A 372 -9.17 -9.17 5.85
CA THR A 372 -9.62 -7.87 6.35
C THR A 372 -8.60 -7.25 7.29
N LEU A 373 -8.59 -5.92 7.36
CA LEU A 373 -7.96 -5.21 8.47
C LEU A 373 -8.82 -5.29 9.72
N GLY A 374 -8.18 -5.19 10.87
CA GLY A 374 -8.81 -5.04 12.16
C GLY A 374 -8.02 -4.11 13.08
N VAL A 375 -8.63 -3.75 14.20
CA VAL A 375 -7.98 -3.02 15.28
C VAL A 375 -8.05 -3.86 16.55
N LEU A 376 -6.89 -4.23 17.06
CA LEU A 376 -6.79 -5.03 18.30
C LEU A 376 -7.24 -4.18 19.49
N ARG A 377 -8.24 -4.66 20.21
CA ARG A 377 -8.83 -3.93 21.36
C ARG A 377 -8.31 -4.45 22.66
N LYS A 378 -8.24 -5.78 22.84
CA LYS A 378 -7.82 -6.40 24.09
C LYS A 378 -7.39 -7.84 23.90
N ILE A 379 -6.38 -8.26 24.68
CA ILE A 379 -5.98 -9.66 24.86
C ILE A 379 -6.27 -10.07 26.29
N TYR A 380 -7.00 -11.17 26.46
CA TYR A 380 -7.28 -11.78 27.76
C TYR A 380 -6.27 -12.91 28.03
N TYR A 381 -5.21 -12.61 28.76
CA TYR A 381 -4.07 -13.51 28.98
C TYR A 381 -4.42 -14.78 29.78
N ASN A 382 -5.51 -14.77 30.55
CA ASN A 382 -6.01 -15.93 31.28
C ASN A 382 -6.72 -16.94 30.38
N THR A 383 -7.45 -16.49 29.35
CA THR A 383 -8.24 -17.33 28.45
C THR A 383 -7.61 -17.55 27.08
N GLY A 384 -6.68 -16.70 26.66
CA GLY A 384 -6.10 -16.71 25.30
C GLY A 384 -7.02 -16.10 24.26
N LYS A 385 -8.02 -15.31 24.68
CA LYS A 385 -8.94 -14.64 23.73
C LYS A 385 -8.44 -13.25 23.39
N ALA A 386 -8.54 -12.88 22.10
CA ALA A 386 -8.36 -11.53 21.62
C ALA A 386 -9.69 -10.95 21.13
N VAL A 387 -9.91 -9.67 21.38
CA VAL A 387 -11.04 -8.89 20.83
C VAL A 387 -10.49 -7.94 19.78
N ILE A 388 -11.00 -8.05 18.56
CA ILE A 388 -10.58 -7.27 17.39
C ILE A 388 -11.80 -6.56 16.82
N SER A 389 -11.70 -5.25 16.61
CA SER A 389 -12.69 -4.48 15.87
C SER A 389 -12.47 -4.69 14.38
N ILE A 390 -13.46 -5.20 13.67
CA ILE A 390 -13.43 -5.51 12.22
C ILE A 390 -14.62 -4.84 11.52
N PRO A 391 -14.58 -4.67 10.18
CA PRO A 391 -15.73 -4.14 9.46
C PRO A 391 -16.95 -5.06 9.57
N LYS A 392 -18.15 -4.48 9.74
CA LYS A 392 -19.42 -5.24 9.80
C LYS A 392 -19.69 -6.05 8.54
N SER A 393 -19.18 -5.57 7.39
CA SER A 393 -19.34 -6.24 6.09
C SER A 393 -18.51 -7.50 5.93
N PHE A 394 -17.55 -7.77 6.82
CA PHE A 394 -16.70 -8.96 6.76
C PHE A 394 -17.44 -10.15 7.38
N ASN A 395 -17.65 -11.22 6.57
CA ASN A 395 -18.41 -12.41 6.97
C ASN A 395 -17.66 -13.73 6.76
N ASN A 396 -16.37 -13.68 6.36
CA ASN A 396 -15.57 -14.87 6.04
C ASN A 396 -14.64 -15.24 7.21
N GLU A 397 -15.19 -15.34 8.42
CA GLU A 397 -14.40 -15.62 9.64
C GLU A 397 -13.77 -17.01 9.66
N ASP A 398 -14.41 -17.96 9.00
CA ASP A 398 -13.93 -19.34 8.80
C ASP A 398 -12.66 -19.42 7.96
N LEU A 399 -12.45 -18.46 7.07
CA LEU A 399 -11.25 -18.37 6.23
C LEU A 399 -10.03 -17.81 6.98
N ILE A 400 -10.23 -17.20 8.15
CA ILE A 400 -9.12 -16.68 8.94
C ILE A 400 -8.24 -17.84 9.40
N ASP A 401 -6.98 -17.82 8.99
CA ASP A 401 -5.96 -18.78 9.43
C ASP A 401 -5.16 -18.20 10.61
N HIS A 402 -4.65 -16.99 10.45
CA HIS A 402 -3.83 -16.35 11.47
C HIS A 402 -4.01 -14.82 11.49
N ILE A 403 -3.38 -14.20 12.49
CA ILE A 403 -3.39 -12.75 12.71
C ILE A 403 -1.96 -12.23 12.57
N ARG A 404 -1.79 -11.09 11.92
CA ARG A 404 -0.50 -10.38 11.86
C ARG A 404 -0.63 -9.01 12.50
N LEU A 405 0.24 -8.71 13.47
CA LEU A 405 0.31 -7.39 14.10
C LEU A 405 0.96 -6.38 13.15
N GLY A 406 0.38 -5.19 13.11
CA GLY A 406 0.96 -4.03 12.46
C GLY A 406 1.85 -3.21 13.38
N MET A 407 2.47 -2.19 12.79
CA MET A 407 3.31 -1.20 13.48
C MET A 407 2.63 0.17 13.51
N ILE A 408 1.33 0.23 13.33
CA ILE A 408 0.53 1.47 13.39
C ILE A 408 -0.52 1.32 14.48
N ARG A 409 -0.60 2.33 15.35
CA ARG A 409 -1.66 2.45 16.35
C ARG A 409 -2.63 3.54 15.94
N VAL A 410 -3.90 3.23 16.02
CA VAL A 410 -5.00 4.17 15.75
C VAL A 410 -5.87 4.37 16.99
N ASN A 411 -6.56 5.51 17.06
CA ASN A 411 -7.60 5.77 18.05
C ASN A 411 -8.95 5.17 17.61
N ASP A 412 -10.00 5.47 18.37
CA ASP A 412 -11.36 4.96 18.08
C ASP A 412 -11.99 5.59 16.83
N ASN A 413 -11.46 6.72 16.34
CA ASN A 413 -11.82 7.37 15.07
C ASN A 413 -10.96 6.90 13.89
N TYR A 414 -10.07 5.93 14.09
CA TYR A 414 -9.10 5.42 13.11
C TYR A 414 -8.04 6.45 12.68
N GLU A 415 -7.74 7.45 13.52
CA GLU A 415 -6.65 8.40 13.31
C GLU A 415 -5.33 7.81 13.83
N GLU A 416 -4.23 8.02 13.09
CA GLU A 416 -2.90 7.52 13.47
C GLU A 416 -2.39 8.24 14.73
N ILE A 417 -2.14 7.47 15.81
CA ILE A 417 -1.58 7.96 17.07
C ILE A 417 -0.05 7.89 17.01
N GLU A 418 0.48 6.69 16.67
CA GLU A 418 1.92 6.42 16.71
C GLU A 418 2.32 5.25 15.80
N LYS A 419 3.63 5.17 15.49
CA LYS A 419 4.26 3.99 14.92
C LYS A 419 4.89 3.15 16.03
N THR A 420 4.45 1.90 16.16
CA THR A 420 4.91 0.95 17.18
C THR A 420 6.05 0.09 16.65
N LEU A 421 7.21 0.71 16.36
CA LEU A 421 8.35 0.03 15.72
C LEU A 421 8.93 -1.13 16.55
N TYR A 422 8.63 -1.17 17.84
CA TYR A 422 9.05 -2.28 18.73
C TYR A 422 8.45 -3.63 18.31
N ILE A 423 7.31 -3.67 17.64
CA ILE A 423 6.75 -4.91 17.07
C ILE A 423 7.72 -5.54 16.07
N GLY A 424 8.30 -4.74 15.17
CA GLY A 424 9.33 -5.22 14.24
C GLY A 424 10.60 -5.70 14.93
N ARG A 425 11.00 -5.07 16.05
CA ARG A 425 12.14 -5.52 16.85
C ARG A 425 11.88 -6.89 17.50
N ILE A 426 10.68 -7.11 18.03
CA ILE A 426 10.29 -8.41 18.59
C ILE A 426 10.30 -9.48 17.50
N GLU A 427 9.68 -9.20 16.36
CA GLU A 427 9.66 -10.11 15.21
C GLU A 427 11.08 -10.48 14.76
N SER A 428 12.00 -9.51 14.68
CA SER A 428 13.41 -9.74 14.36
C SER A 428 14.12 -10.64 15.37
N LEU A 429 13.90 -10.43 16.67
CA LEU A 429 14.44 -11.27 17.74
C LEU A 429 13.95 -12.72 17.65
N LEU A 430 12.65 -12.92 17.42
CA LEU A 430 12.05 -14.24 17.29
C LEU A 430 12.50 -14.94 15.99
N SER A 431 12.65 -14.20 14.89
CA SER A 431 13.11 -14.73 13.60
C SER A 431 14.57 -15.20 13.66
N SER A 432 15.45 -14.46 14.37
CA SER A 432 16.85 -14.83 14.53
C SER A 432 17.05 -16.19 15.22
N GLN A 433 16.06 -16.64 15.97
CA GLN A 433 16.01 -17.94 16.66
C GLN A 433 15.31 -19.04 15.85
N ASN A 434 14.94 -18.79 14.59
CA ASN A 434 14.12 -19.68 13.76
C ASN A 434 12.75 -20.06 14.40
N ILE A 435 12.27 -19.27 15.36
CA ILE A 435 11.03 -19.55 16.08
C ILE A 435 9.83 -19.41 15.16
N LEU A 436 9.78 -18.31 14.39
CA LEU A 436 8.66 -18.02 13.47
C LEU A 436 8.62 -18.96 12.24
N ARG A 437 9.70 -19.74 11.98
CA ARG A 437 9.71 -20.73 10.89
C ARG A 437 9.13 -22.09 11.30
N LYS A 438 8.94 -22.30 12.61
CA LYS A 438 8.46 -23.58 13.17
C LYS A 438 6.97 -23.56 13.49
N LEU A 439 6.34 -22.40 13.35
CA LEU A 439 4.90 -22.17 13.50
C LEU A 439 4.21 -22.14 12.13
#